data_1b43e04c0896b4fe00486367217ca3b8
#
_entry.id   1b43e04c0896b4fe00486367217ca3b8
#
_cell.length_a   1.000
_cell.length_b   1.000
_cell.length_c   1.000
_cell.angle_alpha   90.00
_cell.angle_beta   90.00
_cell.angle_gamma   90.00
#
_symmetry.space_group_name_H-M   'P 1'
#
loop_
_entity.id
_entity.type
_entity.pdbx_description
1 polymer ?
#
loop_
_entity_poly.entity_id
_entity_poly.type
_entity_poly.pdbx_seq_one_letter_code
_entity_poly.pdbx_strand_id
1 'polypeptide(L)'
;MCFDRMELTRILRLHGLRPKNERRISMKKHPLLRTALLVMTAAALLCVSALAVEDGAPANSMYGTFWALVPPVIAITLALITKEAYSSLFIGVTVGALFSQGFSPIGALNMIVNDGLVAAIKDNAGIFLFLVLLGIIVALVNAAGGSAAFGRWASQNIKTKVGASLATFLLGILIFIDDYFNCLTVGTVMRPVTDSHRISRPKLAYLIDATAAPVCIIAPISSWAAAVSSYVPDGQGLSIFIKAIPFNFYALFTIVMMISMVVMKVEFGPMLRYERNAVQTGDLFSGSNPYAGLIEEDADDSKGKVIDLVMPVVVLVIACIIGLIYTGGFFSGE
;
A
#
# COMPACT_ATOMS: atom_id res chain seq x y z
N MET A 1 -28.64 -25.81 -4.78
CA MET A 1 -29.36 -25.97 -3.51
C MET A 1 -29.62 -24.55 -2.99
N CYS A 2 -30.80 -24.03 -3.29
CA CYS A 2 -31.23 -22.68 -2.94
C CYS A 2 -31.72 -22.70 -1.49
N PHE A 3 -30.94 -22.19 -0.56
CA PHE A 3 -31.42 -21.96 0.80
C PHE A 3 -32.23 -20.66 0.79
N ASP A 4 -33.51 -20.78 1.13
CA ASP A 4 -34.51 -19.75 1.06
C ASP A 4 -34.19 -18.60 2.05
N ARG A 5 -34.04 -17.38 1.51
CA ARG A 5 -33.75 -16.14 2.28
C ARG A 5 -34.79 -15.85 3.37
N MET A 6 -35.96 -16.45 3.29
CA MET A 6 -37.02 -16.25 4.26
C MET A 6 -36.81 -17.06 5.56
N GLU A 7 -36.19 -18.24 5.50
CA GLU A 7 -35.88 -19.01 6.70
C GLU A 7 -34.79 -18.39 7.56
N LEU A 8 -33.75 -17.86 6.93
CA LEU A 8 -32.66 -17.17 7.66
C LEU A 8 -33.17 -15.95 8.44
N THR A 9 -34.06 -15.15 7.84
CA THR A 9 -34.71 -14.02 8.50
C THR A 9 -35.66 -14.42 9.63
N ARG A 10 -36.20 -15.60 9.56
CA ARG A 10 -37.08 -16.15 10.61
C ARG A 10 -36.27 -16.63 11.82
N ILE A 11 -35.16 -17.30 11.59
CA ILE A 11 -34.24 -17.78 12.63
C ILE A 11 -33.59 -16.60 13.38
N LEU A 12 -33.20 -15.55 12.67
CA LEU A 12 -32.60 -14.33 13.28
C LEU A 12 -33.60 -13.56 14.14
N ARG A 13 -34.92 -13.59 13.79
CA ARG A 13 -35.97 -12.98 14.63
C ARG A 13 -36.24 -13.75 15.90
N LEU A 14 -36.12 -15.06 15.87
CA LEU A 14 -36.36 -15.94 17.04
C LEU A 14 -35.24 -15.79 18.09
N HIS A 15 -34.05 -15.35 17.70
CA HIS A 15 -32.90 -15.15 18.61
C HIS A 15 -32.71 -13.70 19.02
N GLY A 16 -33.66 -12.81 18.77
CA GLY A 16 -33.58 -11.40 19.19
C GLY A 16 -32.50 -10.58 18.46
N LEU A 17 -31.85 -11.14 17.46
CA LEU A 17 -30.84 -10.48 16.65
C LEU A 17 -31.55 -9.70 15.53
N ARG A 18 -31.73 -8.40 15.70
CA ARG A 18 -32.15 -7.54 14.59
C ARG A 18 -31.06 -7.57 13.51
N PRO A 19 -31.35 -7.89 12.25
CA PRO A 19 -30.39 -7.72 11.17
C PRO A 19 -30.01 -6.24 11.13
N LYS A 20 -28.75 -5.93 11.42
CA LYS A 20 -28.18 -4.60 11.22
C LYS A 20 -28.38 -4.30 9.74
N ASN A 21 -29.15 -3.24 9.45
CA ASN A 21 -29.44 -2.69 8.13
C ASN A 21 -28.28 -2.95 7.17
N GLU A 22 -28.48 -3.86 6.23
CA GLU A 22 -27.69 -3.87 5.01
C GLU A 22 -27.88 -2.49 4.40
N ARG A 23 -26.86 -1.64 4.47
CA ARG A 23 -26.82 -0.43 3.68
C ARG A 23 -26.80 -0.87 2.23
N ARG A 24 -28.00 -1.06 1.64
CA ARG A 24 -28.11 -0.96 0.19
C ARG A 24 -27.38 0.31 -0.18
N ILE A 25 -26.30 0.19 -0.90
CA ILE A 25 -25.64 1.32 -1.54
C ILE A 25 -26.70 1.88 -2.47
N SER A 26 -27.52 2.79 -1.94
CA SER A 26 -28.54 3.48 -2.69
C SER A 26 -27.79 4.48 -3.55
N MET A 27 -27.65 4.18 -4.83
CA MET A 27 -27.11 5.12 -5.83
C MET A 27 -27.81 6.48 -5.84
N LYS A 28 -28.92 6.62 -5.11
CA LYS A 28 -29.65 7.90 -4.93
C LYS A 28 -28.90 8.91 -4.05
N LYS A 29 -27.88 8.52 -3.28
CA LYS A 29 -27.22 9.40 -2.28
C LYS A 29 -25.86 9.97 -2.71
N HIS A 30 -25.37 9.64 -3.90
CA HIS A 30 -24.13 10.21 -4.38
C HIS A 30 -24.33 10.93 -5.72
N PRO A 31 -24.69 12.23 -5.70
CA PRO A 31 -24.85 13.02 -6.94
C PRO A 31 -23.54 13.04 -7.75
N LEU A 32 -22.38 13.02 -7.07
CA LEU A 32 -21.06 12.95 -7.71
C LEU A 32 -20.82 11.66 -8.48
N LEU A 33 -21.31 10.50 -8.00
CA LEU A 33 -21.19 9.24 -8.74
C LEU A 33 -22.08 9.24 -10.01
N ARG A 34 -23.24 9.89 -9.94
CA ARG A 34 -24.12 10.06 -11.10
C ARG A 34 -23.54 11.02 -12.13
N THR A 35 -22.94 12.13 -11.67
CA THR A 35 -22.24 13.04 -12.58
C THR A 35 -20.99 12.41 -13.18
N ALA A 36 -20.21 11.65 -12.44
CA ALA A 36 -19.08 10.89 -12.98
C ALA A 36 -19.53 9.83 -14.00
N LEU A 37 -20.61 9.10 -13.71
CA LEU A 37 -21.19 8.13 -14.65
C LEU A 37 -21.75 8.81 -15.91
N LEU A 38 -22.41 9.97 -15.75
CA LEU A 38 -22.92 10.77 -16.88
C LEU A 38 -21.78 11.37 -17.73
N VAL A 39 -20.69 11.81 -17.10
CA VAL A 39 -19.49 12.27 -17.80
C VAL A 39 -18.82 11.13 -18.54
N MET A 40 -18.74 9.93 -17.94
CA MET A 40 -18.21 8.74 -18.61
C MET A 40 -19.09 8.30 -19.79
N THR A 41 -20.42 8.28 -19.64
CA THR A 41 -21.32 7.95 -20.75
C THR A 41 -21.32 9.02 -21.84
N ALA A 42 -21.20 10.30 -21.49
CA ALA A 42 -21.05 11.38 -22.46
C ALA A 42 -19.70 11.30 -23.20
N ALA A 43 -18.61 11.00 -22.50
CA ALA A 43 -17.31 10.76 -23.10
C ALA A 43 -17.32 9.53 -24.03
N ALA A 44 -17.98 8.44 -23.62
CA ALA A 44 -18.16 7.25 -24.46
C ALA A 44 -19.02 7.54 -25.71
N LEU A 45 -20.10 8.37 -25.60
CA LEU A 45 -20.94 8.77 -26.70
C LEU A 45 -20.20 9.73 -27.65
N LEU A 46 -19.35 10.61 -27.16
CA LEU A 46 -18.48 11.46 -27.99
C LEU A 46 -17.43 10.64 -28.75
N CYS A 47 -16.97 9.51 -28.19
CA CYS A 47 -16.08 8.58 -28.86
C CYS A 47 -16.76 7.83 -30.03
N VAL A 48 -18.07 7.55 -29.95
CA VAL A 48 -18.81 6.87 -31.02
C VAL A 48 -18.93 7.73 -32.29
N SER A 49 -18.96 9.05 -32.15
CA SER A 49 -18.98 9.97 -33.30
C SER A 49 -17.63 10.12 -34.02
N ALA A 50 -16.53 9.61 -33.45
CA ALA A 50 -15.19 9.63 -34.04
C ALA A 50 -14.87 8.39 -34.90
N LEU A 51 -15.81 7.46 -35.09
CA LEU A 51 -15.63 6.20 -35.84
C LEU A 51 -15.50 6.36 -37.38
N ALA A 52 -15.32 7.57 -37.88
CA ALA A 52 -15.23 7.86 -39.32
C ALA A 52 -13.87 8.49 -39.70
N VAL A 53 -12.75 8.01 -39.16
CA VAL A 53 -11.43 8.46 -39.62
C VAL A 53 -10.64 7.26 -40.14
N GLU A 54 -10.27 7.37 -41.42
CA GLU A 54 -9.47 6.39 -42.19
C GLU A 54 -8.09 6.10 -41.57
N ASP A 55 -7.56 4.90 -41.88
CA ASP A 55 -6.27 4.36 -41.53
C ASP A 55 -5.07 5.22 -42.02
N GLY A 56 -4.80 6.31 -41.35
CA GLY A 56 -3.53 7.01 -41.45
C GLY A 56 -3.03 7.18 -40.03
N ALA A 57 -1.80 6.71 -39.70
CA ALA A 57 -1.21 6.90 -38.40
C ALA A 57 -1.28 8.39 -38.03
N PRO A 58 -2.09 8.81 -37.07
CA PRO A 58 -2.24 10.22 -36.76
C PRO A 58 -0.92 10.73 -36.24
N ALA A 59 -0.37 11.75 -36.88
CA ALA A 59 0.71 12.50 -36.30
C ALA A 59 0.26 12.95 -34.90
N ASN A 60 0.87 12.41 -33.84
CA ASN A 60 0.43 12.60 -32.48
C ASN A 60 0.68 14.07 -32.07
N SER A 61 -0.27 14.93 -32.42
CA SER A 61 -0.18 16.37 -32.21
C SER A 61 -0.11 16.80 -30.74
N MET A 62 -0.37 15.84 -29.83
CA MET A 62 -0.40 16.10 -28.38
C MET A 62 0.86 15.63 -27.67
N TYR A 63 1.71 14.82 -28.31
CA TYR A 63 2.97 14.38 -27.76
C TYR A 63 3.97 15.55 -27.61
N GLY A 64 4.61 15.67 -26.46
CA GLY A 64 5.57 16.75 -26.18
C GLY A 64 4.94 18.13 -25.99
N THR A 65 3.61 18.23 -25.94
CA THR A 65 2.89 19.49 -25.71
C THR A 65 2.31 19.55 -24.29
N PHE A 66 1.77 20.71 -23.92
CA PHE A 66 1.07 20.89 -22.63
C PHE A 66 -0.09 19.89 -22.44
N TRP A 67 -0.70 19.42 -23.49
CA TRP A 67 -1.78 18.43 -23.45
C TRP A 67 -1.35 17.09 -22.86
N ALA A 68 -0.08 16.74 -22.91
CA ALA A 68 0.46 15.52 -22.27
C ALA A 68 0.33 15.53 -20.74
N LEU A 69 0.15 16.70 -20.11
CA LEU A 69 -0.09 16.83 -18.68
C LEU A 69 -1.55 16.62 -18.26
N VAL A 70 -2.49 16.67 -19.20
CA VAL A 70 -3.93 16.59 -18.92
C VAL A 70 -4.32 15.21 -18.31
N PRO A 71 -3.89 14.06 -18.84
CA PRO A 71 -4.23 12.75 -18.27
C PRO A 71 -3.82 12.60 -16.80
N PRO A 72 -2.57 12.89 -16.38
CA PRO A 72 -2.19 12.79 -14.98
C PRO A 72 -2.93 13.81 -14.09
N VAL A 73 -3.18 15.03 -14.57
CA VAL A 73 -3.95 16.04 -13.81
C VAL A 73 -5.38 15.56 -13.58
N ILE A 74 -6.04 14.96 -14.60
CA ILE A 74 -7.38 14.38 -14.47
C ILE A 74 -7.36 13.25 -13.44
N ALA A 75 -6.40 12.31 -13.53
CA ALA A 75 -6.29 11.19 -12.61
C ALA A 75 -6.14 11.66 -11.15
N ILE A 76 -5.22 12.59 -10.89
CA ILE A 76 -4.96 13.11 -9.55
C ILE A 76 -6.18 13.89 -9.02
N THR A 77 -6.76 14.75 -9.83
CA THR A 77 -7.91 15.58 -9.43
C THR A 77 -9.11 14.69 -9.09
N LEU A 78 -9.40 13.70 -9.93
CA LEU A 78 -10.48 12.75 -9.66
C LEU A 78 -10.20 11.93 -8.41
N ALA A 79 -8.98 11.45 -8.19
CA ALA A 79 -8.61 10.68 -7.00
C ALA A 79 -8.82 11.50 -5.72
N LEU A 80 -8.46 12.79 -5.72
CA LEU A 80 -8.67 13.68 -4.58
C LEU A 80 -10.16 13.96 -4.31
N ILE A 81 -10.98 14.08 -5.35
CA ILE A 81 -12.43 14.37 -5.22
C ILE A 81 -13.20 13.11 -4.82
N THR A 82 -12.97 12.01 -5.52
CA THR A 82 -13.74 10.77 -5.35
C THR A 82 -13.23 9.92 -4.19
N LYS A 83 -11.97 10.12 -3.78
CA LYS A 83 -11.22 9.26 -2.85
C LYS A 83 -11.09 7.81 -3.36
N GLU A 84 -11.18 7.63 -4.65
CA GLU A 84 -11.13 6.36 -5.36
C GLU A 84 -9.96 6.38 -6.35
N ALA A 85 -8.84 5.71 -6.00
CA ALA A 85 -7.61 5.73 -6.81
C ALA A 85 -7.77 4.93 -8.12
N TYR A 86 -8.33 3.72 -8.05
CA TYR A 86 -8.39 2.81 -9.21
C TYR A 86 -9.22 3.38 -10.36
N SER A 87 -10.44 3.82 -10.07
CA SER A 87 -11.32 4.42 -11.08
C SER A 87 -10.72 5.69 -11.68
N SER A 88 -10.08 6.51 -10.84
CA SER A 88 -9.49 7.78 -11.28
C SER A 88 -8.26 7.55 -12.17
N LEU A 89 -7.40 6.59 -11.81
CA LEU A 89 -6.25 6.20 -12.63
C LEU A 89 -6.69 5.59 -13.95
N PHE A 90 -7.72 4.72 -13.94
CA PHE A 90 -8.25 4.14 -15.16
C PHE A 90 -8.79 5.20 -16.14
N ILE A 91 -9.48 6.23 -15.63
CA ILE A 91 -9.94 7.36 -16.45
C ILE A 91 -8.73 8.13 -17.01
N GLY A 92 -7.71 8.41 -16.18
CA GLY A 92 -6.51 9.08 -16.64
C GLY A 92 -5.78 8.31 -17.74
N VAL A 93 -5.60 7.00 -17.56
CA VAL A 93 -5.01 6.10 -18.58
C VAL A 93 -5.83 6.12 -19.86
N THR A 94 -7.17 6.07 -19.77
CA THR A 94 -8.06 6.10 -20.93
C THR A 94 -7.93 7.41 -21.69
N VAL A 95 -7.89 8.55 -21.00
CA VAL A 95 -7.67 9.87 -21.64
C VAL A 95 -6.30 9.92 -22.30
N GLY A 96 -5.26 9.42 -21.63
CA GLY A 96 -3.91 9.36 -22.19
C GLY A 96 -3.82 8.51 -23.45
N ALA A 97 -4.44 7.34 -23.44
CA ALA A 97 -4.51 6.46 -24.60
C ALA A 97 -5.27 7.09 -25.78
N LEU A 98 -6.40 7.77 -25.51
CA LEU A 98 -7.14 8.51 -26.54
C LEU A 98 -6.29 9.64 -27.16
N PHE A 99 -5.57 10.41 -26.35
CA PHE A 99 -4.67 11.46 -26.83
C PHE A 99 -3.53 10.88 -27.65
N SER A 100 -2.95 9.76 -27.19
CA SER A 100 -1.86 9.08 -27.90
C SER A 100 -2.31 8.52 -29.26
N GLN A 101 -3.54 8.04 -29.36
CA GLN A 101 -4.10 7.40 -30.56
C GLN A 101 -4.95 8.34 -31.41
N GLY A 102 -4.79 9.66 -31.26
CA GLY A 102 -5.53 10.66 -32.05
C GLY A 102 -7.04 10.56 -31.92
N PHE A 103 -7.54 10.21 -30.71
CA PHE A 103 -8.96 9.97 -30.41
C PHE A 103 -9.57 8.74 -31.08
N SER A 104 -8.77 7.79 -31.58
CA SER A 104 -9.27 6.51 -32.07
C SER A 104 -9.67 5.61 -30.89
N PRO A 105 -10.95 5.22 -30.72
CA PRO A 105 -11.38 4.37 -29.59
C PRO A 105 -10.79 2.96 -29.65
N ILE A 106 -10.69 2.39 -30.85
CA ILE A 106 -10.13 1.05 -31.06
C ILE A 106 -8.62 1.07 -30.80
N GLY A 107 -7.91 2.08 -31.31
CA GLY A 107 -6.50 2.31 -31.03
C GLY A 107 -6.22 2.47 -29.54
N ALA A 108 -7.01 3.30 -28.86
CA ALA A 108 -6.91 3.51 -27.42
C ALA A 108 -7.16 2.22 -26.62
N LEU A 109 -8.17 1.42 -26.99
CA LEU A 109 -8.45 0.14 -26.34
C LEU A 109 -7.29 -0.84 -26.51
N ASN A 110 -6.77 -0.97 -27.73
CA ASN A 110 -5.61 -1.83 -28.01
C ASN A 110 -4.38 -1.38 -27.21
N MET A 111 -4.12 -0.09 -27.15
CA MET A 111 -3.03 0.47 -26.36
C MET A 111 -3.20 0.21 -24.85
N ILE A 112 -4.40 0.41 -24.31
CA ILE A 112 -4.68 0.12 -22.88
C ILE A 112 -4.46 -1.37 -22.59
N VAL A 113 -4.92 -2.26 -23.45
CA VAL A 113 -4.84 -3.70 -23.20
C VAL A 113 -3.42 -4.23 -23.45
N ASN A 114 -2.84 -3.98 -24.63
CA ASN A 114 -1.58 -4.61 -25.02
C ASN A 114 -0.38 -3.85 -24.45
N ASP A 115 -0.28 -2.56 -24.69
CA ASP A 115 0.88 -1.75 -24.32
C ASP A 115 0.78 -1.30 -22.85
N GLY A 116 -0.42 -1.21 -22.31
CA GLY A 116 -0.69 -0.91 -20.91
C GLY A 116 -0.73 -2.17 -20.06
N LEU A 117 -1.85 -2.88 -20.03
CA LEU A 117 -2.10 -3.96 -19.06
C LEU A 117 -1.18 -5.16 -19.26
N VAL A 118 -1.09 -5.69 -20.49
CA VAL A 118 -0.28 -6.89 -20.77
C VAL A 118 1.20 -6.61 -20.59
N ALA A 119 1.68 -5.47 -21.11
CA ALA A 119 3.07 -5.06 -20.94
C ALA A 119 3.39 -4.82 -19.45
N ALA A 120 2.56 -4.09 -18.73
CA ALA A 120 2.76 -3.86 -17.30
C ALA A 120 2.81 -5.15 -16.47
N ILE A 121 1.94 -6.14 -16.77
CA ILE A 121 1.98 -7.45 -16.10
C ILE A 121 3.29 -8.18 -16.44
N LYS A 122 3.68 -8.19 -17.71
CA LYS A 122 4.91 -8.84 -18.16
C LYS A 122 6.16 -8.23 -17.51
N ASP A 123 6.25 -6.92 -17.53
CA ASP A 123 7.42 -6.18 -17.03
C ASP A 123 7.52 -6.22 -15.50
N ASN A 124 6.39 -6.35 -14.82
CA ASN A 124 6.33 -6.43 -13.35
C ASN A 124 6.04 -7.85 -12.83
N ALA A 125 6.11 -8.89 -13.65
CA ALA A 125 5.82 -10.26 -13.24
C ALA A 125 6.67 -10.72 -12.05
N GLY A 126 7.94 -10.31 -12.00
CA GLY A 126 8.84 -10.57 -10.88
C GLY A 126 8.35 -9.95 -9.57
N ILE A 127 7.81 -8.73 -9.61
CA ILE A 127 7.26 -8.03 -8.43
C ILE A 127 6.00 -8.77 -7.94
N PHE A 128 5.10 -9.18 -8.83
CA PHE A 128 3.92 -9.95 -8.44
C PHE A 128 4.29 -11.27 -7.77
N LEU A 129 5.24 -12.01 -8.35
CA LEU A 129 5.73 -13.26 -7.77
C LEU A 129 6.38 -13.02 -6.41
N PHE A 130 7.21 -11.98 -6.30
CA PHE A 130 7.84 -11.58 -5.05
C PHE A 130 6.80 -11.28 -3.96
N LEU A 131 5.78 -10.49 -4.27
CA LEU A 131 4.71 -10.15 -3.30
C LEU A 131 3.92 -11.38 -2.83
N VAL A 132 3.64 -12.33 -3.74
CA VAL A 132 2.98 -13.59 -3.39
C VAL A 132 3.84 -14.43 -2.44
N LEU A 133 5.13 -14.63 -2.79
CA LEU A 133 6.06 -15.39 -1.95
C LEU A 133 6.25 -14.72 -0.59
N LEU A 134 6.34 -13.40 -0.58
CA LEU A 134 6.44 -12.62 0.65
C LEU A 134 5.20 -12.79 1.54
N GLY A 135 4.01 -12.71 0.94
CA GLY A 135 2.75 -12.96 1.65
C GLY A 135 2.70 -14.36 2.27
N ILE A 136 3.21 -15.38 1.56
CA ILE A 136 3.33 -16.74 2.09
C ILE A 136 4.28 -16.78 3.29
N ILE A 137 5.45 -16.13 3.22
CA ILE A 137 6.40 -16.06 4.34
C ILE A 137 5.76 -15.41 5.56
N VAL A 138 5.08 -14.28 5.38
CA VAL A 138 4.36 -13.59 6.48
C VAL A 138 3.28 -14.48 7.08
N ALA A 139 2.49 -15.17 6.26
CA ALA A 139 1.46 -16.08 6.72
C ALA A 139 2.04 -17.25 7.53
N LEU A 140 3.17 -17.83 7.07
CA LEU A 140 3.86 -18.90 7.79
C LEU A 140 4.45 -18.43 9.12
N VAL A 141 5.06 -17.25 9.18
CA VAL A 141 5.57 -16.64 10.41
C VAL A 141 4.45 -16.42 11.43
N ASN A 142 3.30 -15.93 10.97
CA ASN A 142 2.13 -15.73 11.81
C ASN A 142 1.53 -17.08 12.27
N ALA A 143 1.42 -18.05 11.38
CA ALA A 143 0.94 -19.40 11.72
C ALA A 143 1.87 -20.14 12.70
N ALA A 144 3.20 -19.89 12.63
CA ALA A 144 4.17 -20.40 13.60
C ALA A 144 4.09 -19.71 14.97
N GLY A 145 3.29 -18.63 15.10
CA GLY A 145 3.19 -17.86 16.33
C GLY A 145 4.37 -16.93 16.60
N GLY A 146 5.25 -16.73 15.62
CA GLY A 146 6.46 -15.91 15.75
C GLY A 146 6.15 -14.45 16.09
N SER A 147 5.17 -13.86 15.42
CA SER A 147 4.70 -12.47 15.65
C SER A 147 4.15 -12.30 17.07
N ALA A 148 3.33 -13.22 17.53
CA ALA A 148 2.77 -13.21 18.89
C ALA A 148 3.83 -13.39 19.97
N ALA A 149 4.79 -14.30 19.74
CA ALA A 149 5.92 -14.50 20.65
C ALA A 149 6.81 -13.27 20.81
N PHE A 150 7.09 -12.58 19.68
CA PHE A 150 7.83 -11.31 19.72
C PHE A 150 7.00 -10.22 20.42
N GLY A 151 5.69 -10.14 20.16
CA GLY A 151 4.80 -9.22 20.85
C GLY A 151 4.81 -9.41 22.37
N ARG A 152 4.75 -10.66 22.86
CA ARG A 152 4.88 -10.97 24.30
C ARG A 152 6.23 -10.56 24.86
N TRP A 153 7.32 -10.92 24.19
CA TRP A 153 8.67 -10.54 24.60
C TRP A 153 8.82 -9.01 24.65
N ALA A 154 8.38 -8.31 23.64
CA ALA A 154 8.45 -6.85 23.56
C ALA A 154 7.58 -6.18 24.64
N SER A 155 6.38 -6.67 24.91
CA SER A 155 5.50 -6.16 25.97
C SER A 155 6.10 -6.33 27.38
N GLN A 156 6.91 -7.37 27.60
CA GLN A 156 7.60 -7.59 28.89
C GLN A 156 8.82 -6.69 29.05
N ASN A 157 9.54 -6.40 27.98
CA ASN A 157 10.80 -5.66 28.01
C ASN A 157 10.62 -4.15 27.77
N ILE A 158 9.63 -3.76 26.96
CA ILE A 158 9.30 -2.38 26.65
C ILE A 158 8.28 -1.89 27.67
N LYS A 159 8.64 -0.88 28.47
CA LYS A 159 7.80 -0.39 29.60
C LYS A 159 7.21 0.99 29.35
N THR A 160 7.54 1.65 28.24
CA THR A 160 7.13 3.02 27.98
C THR A 160 6.53 3.19 26.59
N LYS A 161 5.58 4.11 26.46
CA LYS A 161 4.97 4.50 25.20
C LYS A 161 6.00 4.96 24.17
N VAL A 162 7.01 5.74 24.61
CA VAL A 162 8.13 6.17 23.77
C VAL A 162 8.96 4.96 23.32
N GLY A 163 9.24 4.05 24.24
CA GLY A 163 9.96 2.81 23.95
C GLY A 163 9.24 1.95 22.91
N ALA A 164 7.91 1.79 23.03
CA ALA A 164 7.12 1.05 22.05
C ALA A 164 7.15 1.71 20.67
N SER A 165 7.02 3.04 20.59
CA SER A 165 7.12 3.78 19.33
C SER A 165 8.51 3.69 18.71
N LEU A 166 9.58 3.83 19.51
CA LEU A 166 10.96 3.69 19.01
C LEU A 166 11.28 2.25 18.61
N ALA A 167 10.76 1.24 19.31
CA ALA A 167 10.92 -0.16 18.92
C ALA A 167 10.21 -0.45 17.59
N THR A 168 9.03 0.13 17.35
CA THR A 168 8.34 0.07 16.06
C THR A 168 9.23 0.64 14.95
N PHE A 169 9.80 1.81 15.18
CA PHE A 169 10.72 2.46 14.25
C PHE A 169 11.99 1.64 13.99
N LEU A 170 12.63 1.14 15.04
CA LEU A 170 13.84 0.32 14.90
C LEU A 170 13.58 -0.98 14.15
N LEU A 171 12.44 -1.64 14.41
CA LEU A 171 12.05 -2.83 13.66
C LEU A 171 11.82 -2.48 12.19
N GLY A 172 11.20 -1.34 11.90
CA GLY A 172 11.04 -0.85 10.54
C GLY A 172 12.37 -0.55 9.84
N ILE A 173 13.37 -0.03 10.56
CA ILE A 173 14.72 0.13 9.99
C ILE A 173 15.37 -1.23 9.69
N LEU A 174 15.19 -2.22 10.55
CA LEU A 174 15.78 -3.54 10.34
C LEU A 174 15.21 -4.26 9.12
N ILE A 175 13.95 -3.96 8.76
CA ILE A 175 13.26 -4.54 7.60
C ILE A 175 13.29 -3.56 6.43
N PHE A 176 14.48 -3.13 6.01
CA PHE A 176 14.66 -2.08 5.01
C PHE A 176 14.58 -2.54 3.55
N ILE A 177 14.45 -3.83 3.30
CA ILE A 177 14.56 -4.42 1.95
C ILE A 177 13.38 -4.03 1.07
N ASP A 178 12.16 -4.05 1.65
CA ASP A 178 10.92 -3.77 0.94
C ASP A 178 9.90 -3.11 1.85
N ASP A 179 9.23 -2.08 1.38
CA ASP A 179 8.29 -1.28 2.16
C ASP A 179 6.97 -2.02 2.41
N TYR A 180 6.48 -2.85 1.50
CA TYR A 180 5.28 -3.67 1.72
C TYR A 180 5.53 -4.73 2.80
N PHE A 181 6.68 -5.40 2.72
CA PHE A 181 7.08 -6.36 3.74
C PHE A 181 7.26 -5.70 5.10
N ASN A 182 7.89 -4.54 5.11
CA ASN A 182 8.03 -3.72 6.30
C ASN A 182 6.67 -3.43 6.92
N CYS A 183 5.75 -2.84 6.16
CA CYS A 183 4.41 -2.48 6.65
C CYS A 183 3.65 -3.69 7.21
N LEU A 184 3.64 -4.81 6.51
CA LEU A 184 2.93 -6.02 6.94
C LEU A 184 3.54 -6.63 8.18
N THR A 185 4.87 -6.77 8.23
CA THR A 185 5.57 -7.44 9.33
C THR A 185 5.58 -6.56 10.57
N VAL A 186 5.99 -5.29 10.46
CA VAL A 186 6.01 -4.37 11.59
C VAL A 186 4.60 -4.15 12.14
N GLY A 187 3.61 -4.05 11.24
CA GLY A 187 2.21 -3.89 11.62
C GLY A 187 1.68 -5.04 12.46
N THR A 188 1.90 -6.27 12.03
CA THR A 188 1.44 -7.46 12.76
C THR A 188 2.18 -7.67 14.08
N VAL A 189 3.51 -7.48 14.05
CA VAL A 189 4.39 -7.72 15.21
C VAL A 189 4.22 -6.67 16.30
N MET A 190 4.14 -5.39 15.92
CA MET A 190 4.09 -4.29 16.89
C MET A 190 2.67 -3.95 17.38
N ARG A 191 1.65 -4.49 16.71
CA ARG A 191 0.25 -4.30 17.11
C ARG A 191 -0.01 -4.63 18.59
N PRO A 192 0.28 -5.83 19.10
CA PRO A 192 0.05 -6.16 20.51
C PRO A 192 0.88 -5.28 21.46
N VAL A 193 2.11 -4.91 21.07
CA VAL A 193 2.98 -4.05 21.89
C VAL A 193 2.41 -2.63 21.98
N THR A 194 1.99 -2.05 20.88
CA THR A 194 1.42 -0.69 20.84
C THR A 194 0.08 -0.62 21.55
N ASP A 195 -0.74 -1.67 21.43
CA ASP A 195 -2.03 -1.76 22.13
C ASP A 195 -1.87 -1.79 23.65
N SER A 196 -0.93 -2.59 24.15
CA SER A 196 -0.63 -2.66 25.59
C SER A 196 -0.16 -1.30 26.16
N HIS A 197 0.44 -0.45 25.33
CA HIS A 197 0.89 0.89 25.70
C HIS A 197 -0.11 1.99 25.37
N ARG A 198 -1.35 1.65 24.97
CA ARG A 198 -2.41 2.60 24.59
C ARG A 198 -1.97 3.60 23.50
N ILE A 199 -1.21 3.11 22.52
CA ILE A 199 -0.91 3.85 21.29
C ILE A 199 -2.08 3.64 20.33
N SER A 200 -2.63 4.71 19.79
CA SER A 200 -3.77 4.61 18.88
C SER A 200 -3.40 3.88 17.58
N ARG A 201 -4.35 3.20 16.97
CA ARG A 201 -4.14 2.51 15.68
C ARG A 201 -3.73 3.47 14.55
N PRO A 202 -4.30 4.67 14.42
CA PRO A 202 -3.80 5.65 13.46
C PRO A 202 -2.35 6.04 13.68
N LYS A 203 -1.89 6.12 14.95
CA LYS A 203 -0.48 6.42 15.23
C LYS A 203 0.42 5.26 14.87
N LEU A 204 0.02 4.02 15.17
CA LEU A 204 0.77 2.85 14.72
C LEU A 204 0.90 2.84 13.18
N ALA A 205 -0.20 3.06 12.47
CA ALA A 205 -0.20 3.14 11.02
C ALA A 205 0.74 4.24 10.51
N TYR A 206 0.72 5.42 11.13
CA TYR A 206 1.63 6.51 10.79
C TYR A 206 3.11 6.15 11.03
N LEU A 207 3.43 5.52 12.19
CA LEU A 207 4.80 5.11 12.49
C LEU A 207 5.32 4.10 11.46
N ILE A 208 4.48 3.17 11.03
CA ILE A 208 4.84 2.16 10.03
C ILE A 208 5.06 2.83 8.66
N ASP A 209 4.10 3.62 8.21
CA ASP A 209 4.13 4.29 6.90
C ASP A 209 5.29 5.30 6.81
N ALA A 210 5.47 6.13 7.85
CA ALA A 210 6.55 7.10 7.92
C ALA A 210 7.95 6.48 8.12
N THR A 211 8.05 5.17 8.34
CA THR A 211 9.31 4.44 8.43
C THR A 211 9.57 3.61 7.18
N ALA A 212 8.59 2.84 6.73
CA ALA A 212 8.77 1.84 5.69
C ALA A 212 9.30 2.44 4.39
N ALA A 213 8.56 3.34 3.75
CA ALA A 213 8.97 3.93 2.50
C ALA A 213 10.21 4.84 2.63
N PRO A 214 10.31 5.77 3.63
CA PRO A 214 11.50 6.58 3.80
C PRO A 214 12.79 5.80 4.06
N VAL A 215 12.73 4.70 4.78
CA VAL A 215 13.91 3.86 5.04
C VAL A 215 14.29 3.08 3.78
N CYS A 216 13.33 2.46 3.09
CA CYS A 216 13.59 1.69 1.89
C CYS A 216 14.16 2.54 0.75
N ILE A 217 13.71 3.79 0.60
CA ILE A 217 14.17 4.68 -0.49
C ILE A 217 15.56 5.28 -0.25
N ILE A 218 16.11 5.18 0.95
CA ILE A 218 17.50 5.57 1.24
C ILE A 218 18.41 4.36 1.51
N ALA A 219 17.85 3.15 1.53
CA ALA A 219 18.64 1.93 1.65
C ALA A 219 19.21 1.53 0.29
N PRO A 220 20.55 1.40 0.16
CA PRO A 220 21.17 1.09 -1.14
C PRO A 220 20.87 -0.33 -1.65
N ILE A 221 20.40 -1.20 -0.76
CA ILE A 221 20.00 -2.57 -1.05
C ILE A 221 18.53 -2.72 -0.69
N SER A 222 17.65 -2.29 -1.58
CA SER A 222 16.20 -2.34 -1.38
C SER A 222 15.47 -2.57 -2.70
N SER A 223 14.18 -2.93 -2.62
CA SER A 223 13.29 -3.01 -3.79
C SER A 223 13.24 -1.69 -4.56
N TRP A 224 13.30 -0.57 -3.85
CA TRP A 224 13.35 0.77 -4.45
C TRP A 224 14.66 1.04 -5.20
N ALA A 225 15.81 0.62 -4.65
CA ALA A 225 17.08 0.74 -5.35
C ALA A 225 17.06 -0.05 -6.66
N ALA A 226 16.51 -1.26 -6.65
CA ALA A 226 16.34 -2.09 -7.85
C ALA A 226 15.40 -1.44 -8.85
N ALA A 227 14.21 -0.99 -8.41
CA ALA A 227 13.21 -0.36 -9.27
C ALA A 227 13.72 0.93 -9.92
N VAL A 228 14.34 1.84 -9.14
CA VAL A 228 14.85 3.11 -9.67
C VAL A 228 16.03 2.87 -10.61
N SER A 229 16.89 1.90 -10.29
CA SER A 229 18.04 1.55 -11.13
C SER A 229 17.64 1.04 -12.51
N SER A 230 16.47 0.40 -12.65
CA SER A 230 15.96 -0.10 -13.93
C SER A 230 15.60 0.99 -14.94
N TYR A 231 15.38 2.23 -14.48
CA TYR A 231 15.09 3.37 -15.37
C TYR A 231 16.33 4.06 -15.93
N VAL A 232 17.52 3.66 -15.46
CA VAL A 232 18.79 4.25 -15.91
C VAL A 232 19.52 3.27 -16.84
N PRO A 233 19.85 3.66 -18.07
CA PRO A 233 20.63 2.82 -18.98
C PRO A 233 22.03 2.51 -18.44
N ASP A 234 22.65 1.46 -18.96
CA ASP A 234 24.10 1.16 -18.88
C ASP A 234 24.68 0.91 -17.48
N GLY A 235 23.96 0.22 -16.59
CA GLY A 235 24.52 -0.28 -15.32
C GLY A 235 24.86 0.81 -14.29
N GLN A 236 24.57 2.09 -14.56
CA GLN A 236 24.86 3.21 -13.66
C GLN A 236 23.76 3.46 -12.61
N GLY A 237 22.63 2.73 -12.69
CA GLY A 237 21.44 2.98 -11.88
C GLY A 237 21.71 2.97 -10.38
N LEU A 238 22.42 1.95 -9.88
CA LEU A 238 22.75 1.84 -8.46
C LEU A 238 23.68 2.99 -8.00
N SER A 239 24.66 3.37 -8.82
CA SER A 239 25.57 4.49 -8.50
C SER A 239 24.82 5.81 -8.41
N ILE A 240 23.90 6.07 -9.34
CA ILE A 240 23.06 7.27 -9.34
C ILE A 240 22.11 7.24 -8.13
N PHE A 241 21.49 6.10 -7.84
CA PHE A 241 20.63 5.95 -6.68
C PHE A 241 21.37 6.28 -5.37
N ILE A 242 22.56 5.71 -5.15
CA ILE A 242 23.37 5.98 -3.96
C ILE A 242 23.75 7.48 -3.86
N LYS A 243 24.14 8.09 -4.97
CA LYS A 243 24.45 9.53 -5.01
C LYS A 243 23.23 10.42 -4.73
N ALA A 244 22.01 9.95 -5.03
CA ALA A 244 20.79 10.69 -4.76
C ALA A 244 20.32 10.61 -3.30
N ILE A 245 20.76 9.61 -2.52
CA ILE A 245 20.34 9.42 -1.11
C ILE A 245 20.46 10.70 -0.27
N PRO A 246 21.61 11.44 -0.27
CA PRO A 246 21.73 12.65 0.54
C PRO A 246 20.79 13.79 0.13
N PHE A 247 20.24 13.73 -1.07
CA PHE A 247 19.31 14.72 -1.61
C PHE A 247 17.86 14.31 -1.46
N ASN A 248 17.59 13.14 -0.90
CA ASN A 248 16.23 12.70 -0.59
C ASN A 248 15.74 13.34 0.71
N PHE A 249 15.49 14.64 0.65
CA PHE A 249 15.09 15.44 1.80
C PHE A 249 13.78 14.96 2.43
N TYR A 250 12.85 14.43 1.64
CA TYR A 250 11.61 13.86 2.18
C TYR A 250 11.91 12.75 3.17
N ALA A 251 12.69 11.75 2.77
CA ALA A 251 13.01 10.61 3.62
C ALA A 251 13.77 11.06 4.88
N LEU A 252 14.80 11.88 4.71
CA LEU A 252 15.63 12.38 5.82
C LEU A 252 14.82 13.21 6.82
N PHE A 253 14.01 14.16 6.35
CA PHE A 253 13.20 14.98 7.25
C PHE A 253 12.05 14.22 7.88
N THR A 254 11.45 13.26 7.19
CA THR A 254 10.39 12.42 7.77
C THR A 254 10.93 11.59 8.94
N ILE A 255 12.11 10.98 8.78
CA ILE A 255 12.77 10.22 9.84
C ILE A 255 13.09 11.12 11.04
N VAL A 256 13.71 12.28 10.79
CA VAL A 256 14.03 13.24 11.86
C VAL A 256 12.77 13.73 12.56
N MET A 257 11.73 14.09 11.80
CA MET A 257 10.45 14.55 12.35
C MET A 257 9.81 13.47 13.23
N MET A 258 9.76 12.23 12.75
CA MET A 258 9.15 11.12 13.47
C MET A 258 9.89 10.83 14.78
N ILE A 259 11.21 10.74 14.77
CA ILE A 259 12.02 10.56 15.98
C ILE A 259 11.79 11.72 16.96
N SER A 260 11.83 12.95 16.46
CA SER A 260 11.61 14.14 17.30
C SER A 260 10.23 14.14 17.94
N MET A 261 9.18 13.84 17.20
CA MET A 261 7.81 13.76 17.73
C MET A 261 7.68 12.69 18.82
N VAL A 262 8.28 11.51 18.61
CA VAL A 262 8.22 10.41 19.57
C VAL A 262 9.00 10.76 20.85
N VAL A 263 10.21 11.28 20.73
CA VAL A 263 11.07 11.63 21.87
C VAL A 263 10.51 12.81 22.65
N MET A 264 10.06 13.86 21.96
CA MET A 264 9.47 15.05 22.58
C MET A 264 8.03 14.82 23.07
N LYS A 265 7.42 13.67 22.74
CA LYS A 265 6.02 13.34 23.07
C LYS A 265 5.02 14.35 22.53
N VAL A 266 5.30 14.94 21.38
CA VAL A 266 4.47 15.96 20.75
C VAL A 266 3.55 15.28 19.73
N GLU A 267 2.26 15.58 19.87
CA GLU A 267 1.23 15.17 18.92
C GLU A 267 0.49 16.41 18.44
N PHE A 268 0.09 16.45 17.18
CA PHE A 268 -0.62 17.59 16.63
C PHE A 268 -1.79 17.18 15.72
N GLY A 269 -2.68 18.12 15.44
CA GLY A 269 -3.81 17.94 14.54
C GLY A 269 -4.74 16.78 14.95
N PRO A 270 -5.26 16.03 14.01
CA PRO A 270 -6.15 14.88 14.28
C PRO A 270 -5.49 13.79 15.13
N MET A 271 -4.18 13.56 14.98
CA MET A 271 -3.43 12.54 15.72
C MET A 271 -3.53 12.75 17.22
N LEU A 272 -3.45 14.01 17.68
CA LEU A 272 -3.59 14.37 19.10
C LEU A 272 -4.93 13.88 19.68
N ARG A 273 -6.02 13.94 18.90
CA ARG A 273 -7.35 13.48 19.35
C ARG A 273 -7.37 11.96 19.52
N TYR A 274 -6.84 11.22 18.55
CA TYR A 274 -6.75 9.76 18.60
C TYR A 274 -5.90 9.29 19.78
N GLU A 275 -4.73 9.91 19.98
CA GLU A 275 -3.82 9.56 21.06
C GLU A 275 -4.39 9.90 22.45
N ARG A 276 -5.05 11.05 22.58
CA ARG A 276 -5.72 11.43 23.83
C ARG A 276 -6.85 10.45 24.16
N ASN A 277 -7.64 10.07 23.17
CA ASN A 277 -8.72 9.12 23.35
C ASN A 277 -8.19 7.73 23.75
N ALA A 278 -7.17 7.23 23.06
CA ALA A 278 -6.53 5.96 23.39
C ALA A 278 -5.99 5.93 24.84
N VAL A 279 -5.42 7.04 25.33
CA VAL A 279 -4.89 7.14 26.69
C VAL A 279 -6.01 7.22 27.73
N GLN A 280 -7.05 8.04 27.47
CA GLN A 280 -8.10 8.34 28.44
C GLN A 280 -9.15 7.24 28.54
N THR A 281 -9.60 6.70 27.40
CA THR A 281 -10.71 5.73 27.34
C THR A 281 -10.25 4.30 27.05
N GLY A 282 -9.02 4.13 26.58
CA GLY A 282 -8.55 2.83 26.07
C GLY A 282 -9.06 2.50 24.67
N ASP A 283 -9.86 3.37 24.04
CA ASP A 283 -10.35 3.17 22.68
C ASP A 283 -9.26 3.55 21.66
N LEU A 284 -8.65 2.53 21.08
CA LEU A 284 -7.54 2.68 20.13
C LEU A 284 -7.99 3.16 18.74
N PHE A 285 -9.29 3.08 18.43
CA PHE A 285 -9.84 3.44 17.12
C PHE A 285 -10.56 4.80 17.13
N SER A 286 -10.85 5.36 18.32
CA SER A 286 -11.66 6.57 18.50
C SER A 286 -13.02 6.50 17.78
N GLY A 287 -13.67 5.34 17.87
CA GLY A 287 -14.97 5.10 17.24
C GLY A 287 -15.27 3.62 17.01
N SER A 288 -16.02 3.33 15.96
CA SER A 288 -16.31 1.92 15.63
C SER A 288 -15.05 1.22 15.16
N ASN A 289 -14.70 0.12 15.82
CA ASN A 289 -13.63 -0.77 15.35
C ASN A 289 -14.05 -1.34 13.98
N PRO A 290 -13.36 -1.04 12.87
CA PRO A 290 -13.70 -1.54 11.54
C PRO A 290 -13.48 -3.06 11.42
N TYR A 291 -12.70 -3.63 12.35
CA TYR A 291 -12.41 -5.06 12.43
C TYR A 291 -13.27 -5.80 13.47
N ALA A 292 -14.24 -5.12 14.08
CA ALA A 292 -15.18 -5.76 15.00
C ALA A 292 -16.03 -6.80 14.24
N GLY A 293 -15.75 -8.06 14.48
CA GLY A 293 -16.43 -9.19 13.82
C GLY A 293 -15.58 -9.95 12.79
N LEU A 294 -14.36 -9.48 12.49
CA LEU A 294 -13.34 -10.36 11.96
C LEU A 294 -12.85 -11.19 13.16
N ILE A 295 -13.10 -12.50 13.10
CA ILE A 295 -12.49 -13.44 14.05
C ILE A 295 -10.99 -13.27 13.84
N GLU A 296 -10.29 -12.68 14.80
CA GLU A 296 -8.87 -12.89 14.89
C GLU A 296 -8.76 -14.41 15.12
N GLU A 297 -8.35 -15.15 14.10
CA GLU A 297 -7.92 -16.52 14.32
C GLU A 297 -6.81 -16.39 15.37
N ASP A 298 -7.16 -16.75 16.61
CA ASP A 298 -6.18 -16.95 17.66
C ASP A 298 -5.27 -18.06 17.14
N ALA A 299 -4.21 -17.66 16.42
CA ALA A 299 -3.09 -18.55 16.19
C ALA A 299 -2.72 -19.07 17.58
N ASP A 300 -2.59 -20.37 17.73
CA ASP A 300 -2.27 -21.01 19.02
C ASP A 300 -1.01 -20.37 19.56
N ASP A 301 -1.20 -19.27 20.29
CA ASP A 301 -0.19 -18.31 20.75
C ASP A 301 0.84 -18.95 21.71
N SER A 302 0.54 -20.17 22.16
CA SER A 302 1.31 -20.79 23.24
C SER A 302 2.66 -21.37 22.80
N LYS A 303 2.85 -21.67 21.52
CA LYS A 303 4.01 -22.46 21.03
C LYS A 303 5.06 -21.66 20.29
N GLY A 304 4.73 -20.46 19.77
CA GLY A 304 5.66 -19.64 19.00
C GLY A 304 6.84 -19.10 19.84
N LYS A 305 7.99 -19.01 19.19
CA LYS A 305 9.22 -18.41 19.75
C LYS A 305 9.61 -17.18 18.95
N VAL A 306 10.32 -16.23 19.59
CA VAL A 306 10.83 -15.02 18.91
C VAL A 306 11.70 -15.37 17.69
N ILE A 307 12.40 -16.48 17.72
CA ILE A 307 13.24 -16.95 16.62
C ILE A 307 12.42 -17.28 15.37
N ASP A 308 11.16 -17.66 15.52
CA ASP A 308 10.28 -18.00 14.38
C ASP A 308 9.90 -16.78 13.55
N LEU A 309 10.05 -15.57 14.12
CA LEU A 309 9.98 -14.30 13.40
C LEU A 309 11.35 -13.84 12.89
N VAL A 310 12.37 -13.85 13.77
CA VAL A 310 13.68 -13.24 13.48
C VAL A 310 14.42 -14.02 12.41
N MET A 311 14.41 -15.35 12.49
CA MET A 311 15.18 -16.20 11.58
C MET A 311 14.74 -16.07 10.10
N PRO A 312 13.45 -16.16 9.75
CA PRO A 312 13.01 -15.94 8.37
C PRO A 312 13.40 -14.56 7.83
N VAL A 313 13.31 -13.50 8.64
CA VAL A 313 13.70 -12.14 8.24
C VAL A 313 15.20 -12.08 7.97
N VAL A 314 16.04 -12.61 8.86
CA VAL A 314 17.50 -12.63 8.70
C VAL A 314 17.90 -13.44 7.47
N VAL A 315 17.30 -14.61 7.27
CA VAL A 315 17.56 -15.45 6.08
C VAL A 315 17.14 -14.72 4.80
N LEU A 316 15.99 -14.05 4.80
CA LEU A 316 15.53 -13.26 3.66
C LEU A 316 16.51 -12.13 3.34
N VAL A 317 16.96 -11.37 4.34
CA VAL A 317 17.96 -10.30 4.17
C VAL A 317 19.26 -10.84 3.56
N ILE A 318 19.78 -11.92 4.11
CA ILE A 318 21.03 -12.55 3.61
C ILE A 318 20.82 -13.05 2.17
N ALA A 319 19.72 -13.73 1.89
CA ALA A 319 19.41 -14.24 0.55
C ALA A 319 19.28 -13.10 -0.47
N CYS A 320 18.64 -11.99 -0.11
CA CYS A 320 18.54 -10.80 -0.97
C CYS A 320 19.91 -10.19 -1.25
N ILE A 321 20.76 -10.04 -0.23
CA ILE A 321 22.13 -9.52 -0.42
C ILE A 321 22.92 -10.41 -1.37
N ILE A 322 22.91 -11.74 -1.14
CA ILE A 322 23.61 -12.70 -1.99
C ILE A 322 23.03 -12.65 -3.42
N GLY A 323 21.71 -12.63 -3.56
CA GLY A 323 21.03 -12.54 -4.85
C GLY A 323 21.42 -11.29 -5.63
N LEU A 324 21.43 -10.12 -4.98
CA LEU A 324 21.82 -8.85 -5.61
C LEU A 324 23.30 -8.84 -6.03
N ILE A 325 24.19 -9.39 -5.21
CA ILE A 325 25.62 -9.53 -5.56
C ILE A 325 25.80 -10.45 -6.76
N TYR A 326 25.06 -11.58 -6.78
CA TYR A 326 25.13 -12.57 -7.85
C TYR A 326 24.56 -12.02 -9.18
N THR A 327 23.35 -11.43 -9.13
CA THR A 327 22.69 -10.87 -10.33
C THR A 327 23.35 -9.58 -10.82
N GLY A 328 24.01 -8.84 -9.92
CA GLY A 328 24.77 -7.62 -10.25
C GLY A 328 26.12 -7.89 -10.91
N GLY A 329 26.48 -9.15 -11.22
CA GLY A 329 27.70 -9.49 -11.93
C GLY A 329 28.99 -9.31 -11.13
N PHE A 330 28.91 -9.14 -9.79
CA PHE A 330 30.10 -8.91 -8.96
C PHE A 330 31.21 -9.99 -9.16
N PHE A 331 30.82 -11.22 -9.44
CA PHE A 331 31.77 -12.33 -9.67
C PHE A 331 32.10 -12.54 -11.14
N SER A 332 31.45 -11.87 -12.08
CA SER A 332 31.70 -12.01 -13.52
C SER A 332 32.87 -11.16 -14.01
N GLY A 333 33.35 -10.21 -13.19
CA GLY A 333 34.52 -9.39 -13.53
C GLY A 333 34.26 -8.34 -14.60
N GLU A 334 32.98 -8.03 -14.91
CA GLU A 334 32.60 -6.95 -15.81
C GLU A 334 32.33 -5.65 -15.05
#